data_47b58727c6fc4cb06932a9c5bd71cbc0
#
_entry.id   47b58727c6fc4cb06932a9c5bd71cbc0
#
_cell.length_a   1.000
_cell.length_b   1.000
_cell.length_c   1.000
_cell.angle_alpha   90.00
_cell.angle_beta   90.00
_cell.angle_gamma   90.00
#
_symmetry.space_group_name_H-M   'P 1'
#
loop_
_entity.id
_entity.type
_entity.pdbx_description
1 polymer ?
#
loop_
_entity_poly.entity_id
_entity_poly.type
_entity_poly.pdbx_seq_one_letter_code
_entity_poly.pdbx_strand_id
1 'polypeptide(L)'
;PIVRCYAHGFDDPGCSYNRAYASALSGWNQIRPHLPVMVLEYYNVSKFEDLPLLFTHSMAHDFQVYRRTGAAGFVYMHVPLVNWGMRTLTQVLFAELAWDPDADIAKIKAEFLSRRYGAYAGRLRSVYDQIDMASQQITSWRAWKDRSLLSRLQSWNGGRPERPLQVDDHFQTPEAFDTAGEQMLSLLQAALLTLRETLSAVKHDTAAIRTDIVTAVNPAQQRSAQQSAQLRHALEEDLRLLVYGTDTMQLMLRMGQYYTALYAGCDDRAA
;
A
#
# COMPACT_ATOMS: atom_id res chain seq x y z
N PRO A 1 -13.18 -9.72 -7.23
CA PRO A 1 -12.13 -9.64 -8.25
C PRO A 1 -10.86 -9.09 -7.68
N ILE A 2 -9.94 -9.98 -7.65
CA ILE A 2 -8.70 -9.87 -6.90
C ILE A 2 -7.60 -9.15 -7.72
N VAL A 3 -7.86 -8.79 -8.97
CA VAL A 3 -6.81 -8.39 -9.93
C VAL A 3 -7.22 -7.11 -10.67
N ARG A 4 -7.67 -6.11 -9.93
CA ARG A 4 -7.91 -4.80 -10.49
C ARG A 4 -6.69 -3.89 -10.36
N CYS A 5 -6.66 -2.82 -11.11
CA CYS A 5 -5.71 -1.74 -10.94
C CYS A 5 -6.14 -0.84 -9.76
N TYR A 6 -5.23 -0.59 -8.84
CA TYR A 6 -5.45 0.32 -7.71
C TYR A 6 -4.86 1.72 -7.92
N ALA A 7 -4.06 1.92 -8.98
CA ALA A 7 -3.55 3.23 -9.37
C ALA A 7 -4.62 4.10 -10.06
N HIS A 8 -5.60 3.47 -10.68
CA HIS A 8 -6.69 4.14 -11.40
C HIS A 8 -8.02 3.92 -10.68
N GLY A 9 -8.95 4.87 -10.83
CA GLY A 9 -10.32 4.72 -10.36
C GLY A 9 -11.00 3.48 -10.96
N PHE A 10 -11.97 2.91 -10.24
CA PHE A 10 -12.64 1.67 -10.63
C PHE A 10 -13.35 1.75 -11.98
N ASP A 11 -13.87 2.91 -12.35
CA ASP A 11 -14.57 3.16 -13.62
C ASP A 11 -13.75 3.99 -14.62
N ASP A 12 -12.44 4.11 -14.43
CA ASP A 12 -11.56 4.83 -15.37
C ASP A 12 -11.63 4.18 -16.77
N PRO A 13 -12.10 4.91 -17.79
CA PRO A 13 -12.24 4.37 -19.14
C PRO A 13 -10.90 4.06 -19.80
N GLY A 14 -9.81 4.69 -19.34
CA GLY A 14 -8.45 4.43 -19.82
C GLY A 14 -7.83 3.16 -19.25
N CYS A 15 -8.39 2.61 -18.15
CA CYS A 15 -7.87 1.43 -17.51
C CYS A 15 -8.61 0.17 -17.99
N SER A 16 -7.98 -0.65 -18.83
CA SER A 16 -8.57 -1.87 -19.37
C SER A 16 -8.98 -2.87 -18.28
N TYR A 17 -8.18 -3.00 -17.22
CA TYR A 17 -8.48 -3.87 -16.09
C TYR A 17 -9.72 -3.45 -15.32
N ASN A 18 -9.80 -2.19 -14.92
CA ASN A 18 -10.91 -1.70 -14.12
C ASN A 18 -12.20 -1.64 -14.94
N ARG A 19 -12.11 -1.27 -16.21
CA ARG A 19 -13.26 -1.25 -17.13
C ARG A 19 -13.97 -2.60 -17.21
N ALA A 20 -13.23 -3.70 -17.26
CA ALA A 20 -13.82 -5.03 -17.28
C ALA A 20 -14.63 -5.32 -16.02
N TYR A 21 -14.12 -4.96 -14.86
CA TYR A 21 -14.82 -5.15 -13.57
C TYR A 21 -16.01 -4.20 -13.41
N ALA A 22 -15.87 -2.93 -13.80
CA ALA A 22 -16.96 -1.97 -13.75
C ALA A 22 -18.13 -2.40 -14.66
N SER A 23 -17.81 -2.88 -15.85
CA SER A 23 -18.80 -3.45 -16.78
C SER A 23 -19.49 -4.69 -16.22
N ALA A 24 -18.74 -5.61 -15.60
CA ALA A 24 -19.30 -6.80 -14.97
C ALA A 24 -20.24 -6.45 -13.81
N LEU A 25 -19.84 -5.51 -12.94
CA LEU A 25 -20.68 -5.07 -11.82
C LEU A 25 -22.00 -4.44 -12.32
N SER A 26 -21.90 -3.56 -13.31
CA SER A 26 -23.07 -2.95 -13.95
C SER A 26 -23.97 -3.99 -14.61
N GLY A 27 -23.39 -4.96 -15.32
CA GLY A 27 -24.12 -6.06 -15.95
C GLY A 27 -24.87 -6.94 -14.98
N TRP A 28 -24.30 -7.25 -13.81
CA TRP A 28 -24.98 -8.01 -12.75
C TRP A 28 -26.20 -7.28 -12.24
N ASN A 29 -26.11 -5.98 -12.01
CA ASN A 29 -27.26 -5.18 -11.56
C ASN A 29 -28.38 -5.12 -12.60
N GLN A 30 -28.06 -5.14 -13.90
CA GLN A 30 -29.07 -5.20 -14.96
C GLN A 30 -29.77 -6.56 -15.04
N ILE A 31 -29.02 -7.66 -14.92
CA ILE A 31 -29.55 -9.03 -15.03
C ILE A 31 -30.34 -9.42 -13.76
N ARG A 32 -29.93 -8.94 -12.60
CA ARG A 32 -30.49 -9.32 -11.31
C ARG A 32 -30.76 -8.11 -10.40
N PRO A 33 -31.63 -7.19 -10.80
CA PRO A 33 -31.86 -5.92 -10.09
C PRO A 33 -32.41 -6.10 -8.66
N HIS A 34 -32.94 -7.28 -8.33
CA HIS A 34 -33.51 -7.58 -7.02
C HIS A 34 -32.54 -8.34 -6.08
N LEU A 35 -31.37 -8.74 -6.56
CA LEU A 35 -30.38 -9.44 -5.75
C LEU A 35 -29.34 -8.45 -5.24
N PRO A 36 -29.05 -8.45 -3.92
CA PRO A 36 -27.98 -7.63 -3.38
C PRO A 36 -26.63 -8.09 -3.94
N VAL A 37 -25.88 -7.17 -4.54
CA VAL A 37 -24.52 -7.41 -5.02
C VAL A 37 -23.54 -7.06 -3.92
N MET A 38 -22.78 -8.05 -3.46
CA MET A 38 -21.66 -7.84 -2.51
C MET A 38 -20.35 -7.70 -3.28
N VAL A 39 -19.58 -6.66 -2.97
CA VAL A 39 -18.27 -6.46 -3.56
C VAL A 39 -17.20 -7.08 -2.67
N LEU A 40 -16.38 -7.98 -3.25
CA LEU A 40 -15.22 -8.52 -2.57
C LEU A 40 -13.99 -7.68 -2.91
N GLU A 41 -13.47 -6.94 -1.93
CA GLU A 41 -12.34 -6.03 -2.09
C GLU A 41 -11.08 -6.45 -1.33
N TYR A 42 -9.92 -5.94 -1.79
CA TYR A 42 -8.60 -6.39 -1.38
C TYR A 42 -7.56 -5.25 -1.38
N TYR A 43 -7.86 -4.10 -0.83
CA TYR A 43 -6.93 -2.96 -0.84
C TYR A 43 -5.58 -3.23 -0.15
N ASN A 44 -5.44 -4.29 0.60
CA ASN A 44 -4.20 -4.56 1.30
C ASN A 44 -4.03 -6.05 1.63
N VAL A 45 -4.02 -6.86 0.60
CA VAL A 45 -4.05 -8.32 0.71
C VAL A 45 -2.66 -8.92 0.67
N SER A 46 -2.56 -10.15 1.17
CA SER A 46 -1.40 -11.04 1.09
C SER A 46 -0.72 -11.11 -0.29
N LYS A 47 -1.44 -10.81 -1.37
CA LYS A 47 -0.85 -10.75 -2.72
C LYS A 47 0.13 -9.60 -2.91
N PHE A 48 0.09 -8.58 -2.09
CA PHE A 48 1.06 -7.49 -2.06
C PHE A 48 2.26 -7.79 -1.15
N GLU A 49 2.48 -9.03 -0.77
CA GLU A 49 3.63 -9.50 0.00
C GLU A 49 3.84 -8.69 1.29
N ASP A 50 2.74 -8.27 1.93
CA ASP A 50 2.75 -7.44 3.15
C ASP A 50 3.41 -6.06 3.01
N LEU A 51 3.52 -5.54 1.79
CA LEU A 51 4.07 -4.21 1.55
C LEU A 51 3.25 -3.11 2.26
N PRO A 52 3.89 -2.02 2.67
CA PRO A 52 3.23 -0.88 3.33
C PRO A 52 2.48 0.00 2.32
N LEU A 53 1.63 -0.59 1.49
CA LEU A 53 0.90 0.14 0.47
C LEU A 53 -0.34 0.81 1.04
N LEU A 54 -0.63 1.99 0.53
CA LEU A 54 -1.83 2.77 0.84
C LEU A 54 -2.56 3.10 -0.46
N PHE A 55 -3.88 3.00 -0.44
CA PHE A 55 -4.72 3.23 -1.61
C PHE A 55 -5.76 4.32 -1.32
N THR A 56 -5.39 5.32 -0.51
CA THR A 56 -6.30 6.39 -0.09
C THR A 56 -6.79 7.22 -1.28
N HIS A 57 -5.93 7.38 -2.30
CA HIS A 57 -6.23 8.10 -3.53
C HIS A 57 -7.37 7.48 -4.36
N SER A 58 -7.51 6.14 -4.37
CA SER A 58 -8.54 5.47 -5.16
C SER A 58 -9.80 5.14 -4.36
N MET A 59 -9.68 4.96 -3.04
CA MET A 59 -10.78 4.46 -2.21
C MET A 59 -12.02 5.34 -2.26
N ALA A 60 -11.88 6.68 -2.12
CA ALA A 60 -13.02 7.59 -2.15
C ALA A 60 -13.81 7.47 -3.46
N HIS A 61 -13.09 7.45 -4.57
CA HIS A 61 -13.70 7.32 -5.89
C HIS A 61 -14.39 5.96 -6.05
N ASP A 62 -13.72 4.90 -5.66
CA ASP A 62 -14.24 3.53 -5.79
C ASP A 62 -15.54 3.33 -5.03
N PHE A 63 -15.63 3.82 -3.78
CA PHE A 63 -16.84 3.70 -2.98
C PHE A 63 -18.02 4.49 -3.57
N GLN A 64 -17.74 5.65 -4.20
CA GLN A 64 -18.75 6.37 -4.97
C GLN A 64 -19.26 5.56 -6.16
N VAL A 65 -18.34 4.88 -6.89
CA VAL A 65 -18.72 4.01 -7.99
C VAL A 65 -19.55 2.83 -7.49
N TYR A 66 -19.13 2.16 -6.41
CA TYR A 66 -19.89 1.05 -5.83
C TYR A 66 -21.30 1.45 -5.42
N ARG A 67 -21.44 2.63 -4.79
CA ARG A 67 -22.76 3.17 -4.45
C ARG A 67 -23.62 3.39 -5.70
N ARG A 68 -23.06 4.07 -6.73
CA ARG A 68 -23.82 4.36 -7.98
C ARG A 68 -24.21 3.10 -8.73
N THR A 69 -23.41 2.04 -8.65
CA THR A 69 -23.68 0.76 -9.29
C THR A 69 -24.53 -0.18 -8.44
N GLY A 70 -25.02 0.28 -7.29
CA GLY A 70 -25.97 -0.49 -6.47
C GLY A 70 -25.33 -1.61 -5.66
N ALA A 71 -24.06 -1.50 -5.30
CA ALA A 71 -23.46 -2.42 -4.34
C ALA A 71 -24.20 -2.35 -2.99
N ALA A 72 -24.63 -3.48 -2.50
CA ALA A 72 -25.39 -3.58 -1.24
C ALA A 72 -24.49 -3.73 -0.01
N GLY A 73 -23.22 -4.05 -0.22
CA GLY A 73 -22.25 -4.21 0.87
C GLY A 73 -20.94 -4.81 0.39
N PHE A 74 -20.07 -5.08 1.36
CA PHE A 74 -18.70 -5.50 1.09
C PHE A 74 -18.34 -6.78 1.86
N VAL A 75 -17.48 -7.58 1.22
CA VAL A 75 -16.65 -8.57 1.89
C VAL A 75 -15.22 -8.12 1.71
N TYR A 76 -14.54 -7.81 2.82
CA TYR A 76 -13.17 -7.36 2.79
C TYR A 76 -12.24 -8.46 3.30
N MET A 77 -11.35 -8.92 2.45
CA MET A 77 -10.34 -9.88 2.86
C MET A 77 -9.12 -9.11 3.37
N HIS A 78 -8.79 -9.39 4.61
CA HIS A 78 -7.57 -8.88 5.23
C HIS A 78 -6.67 -10.04 5.65
N VAL A 79 -5.49 -10.08 5.08
CA VAL A 79 -4.40 -11.00 5.43
C VAL A 79 -3.10 -10.20 5.27
N PRO A 80 -2.18 -10.27 6.20
CA PRO A 80 -2.16 -11.04 7.44
C PRO A 80 -2.91 -10.36 8.58
N LEU A 81 -3.10 -11.11 9.67
CA LEU A 81 -3.73 -10.63 10.90
C LEU A 81 -2.73 -9.96 11.86
N VAL A 82 -1.47 -9.83 11.46
CA VAL A 82 -0.36 -9.25 12.25
C VAL A 82 0.34 -8.15 11.46
N ASN A 83 1.15 -7.36 12.14
CA ASN A 83 1.93 -6.27 11.52
C ASN A 83 1.05 -5.23 10.79
N TRP A 84 0.01 -4.78 11.48
CA TRP A 84 -0.92 -3.79 10.90
C TRP A 84 -0.21 -2.48 10.59
N GLY A 85 0.53 -1.92 11.56
CA GLY A 85 1.31 -0.71 11.39
C GLY A 85 0.54 0.39 10.68
N MET A 86 1.21 1.04 9.74
CA MET A 86 0.61 2.10 8.91
C MET A 86 -0.54 1.62 8.02
N ARG A 87 -0.63 0.32 7.69
CA ARG A 87 -1.75 -0.26 6.93
C ARG A 87 -3.10 -0.15 7.63
N THR A 88 -3.10 0.10 8.95
CA THR A 88 -4.33 0.33 9.73
C THR A 88 -5.17 1.48 9.15
N LEU A 89 -4.53 2.50 8.54
CA LEU A 89 -5.26 3.57 7.88
C LEU A 89 -6.19 3.05 6.77
N THR A 90 -5.76 2.10 5.97
CA THR A 90 -6.60 1.49 4.91
C THR A 90 -7.85 0.85 5.51
N GLN A 91 -7.74 0.20 6.68
CA GLN A 91 -8.87 -0.45 7.36
C GLN A 91 -9.85 0.59 7.91
N VAL A 92 -9.33 1.65 8.52
CA VAL A 92 -10.15 2.75 9.03
C VAL A 92 -10.91 3.41 7.90
N LEU A 93 -10.23 3.76 6.81
CA LEU A 93 -10.85 4.38 5.64
C LEU A 93 -11.89 3.45 5.00
N PHE A 94 -11.59 2.15 4.88
CA PHE A 94 -12.54 1.19 4.34
C PHE A 94 -13.83 1.13 5.18
N ALA A 95 -13.70 1.06 6.49
CA ALA A 95 -14.86 1.00 7.39
C ALA A 95 -15.70 2.28 7.32
N GLU A 96 -15.07 3.45 7.35
CA GLU A 96 -15.75 4.74 7.28
C GLU A 96 -16.45 4.91 5.93
N LEU A 97 -15.78 4.63 4.82
CA LEU A 97 -16.36 4.76 3.47
C LEU A 97 -17.43 3.70 3.18
N ALA A 98 -17.34 2.52 3.76
CA ALA A 98 -18.39 1.51 3.64
C ALA A 98 -19.67 1.92 4.36
N TRP A 99 -19.55 2.73 5.42
CA TRP A 99 -20.68 3.31 6.16
C TRP A 99 -21.19 4.59 5.49
N ASP A 100 -20.29 5.49 5.16
CA ASP A 100 -20.58 6.77 4.50
C ASP A 100 -19.63 6.99 3.31
N PRO A 101 -20.06 6.70 2.08
CA PRO A 101 -19.24 6.91 0.88
C PRO A 101 -18.88 8.39 0.62
N ASP A 102 -19.54 9.35 1.27
CA ASP A 102 -19.27 10.78 1.17
C ASP A 102 -18.31 11.28 2.27
N ALA A 103 -17.82 10.38 3.13
CA ALA A 103 -16.93 10.74 4.23
C ALA A 103 -15.64 11.44 3.74
N ASP A 104 -15.22 12.45 4.48
CA ASP A 104 -14.01 13.23 4.18
C ASP A 104 -12.75 12.45 4.55
N ILE A 105 -12.08 11.87 3.55
CA ILE A 105 -10.84 11.13 3.70
C ILE A 105 -9.73 11.95 4.35
N ALA A 106 -9.62 13.24 4.02
CA ALA A 106 -8.57 14.09 4.58
C ALA A 106 -8.77 14.29 6.09
N LYS A 107 -10.02 14.45 6.53
CA LYS A 107 -10.40 14.53 7.93
C LYS A 107 -10.14 13.21 8.66
N ILE A 108 -10.58 12.09 8.11
CA ILE A 108 -10.36 10.75 8.70
C ILE A 108 -8.86 10.47 8.86
N LYS A 109 -8.07 10.74 7.81
CA LYS A 109 -6.61 10.61 7.84
C LYS A 109 -5.97 11.49 8.91
N ALA A 110 -6.41 12.76 9.03
CA ALA A 110 -5.89 13.68 10.03
C ALA A 110 -6.20 13.20 11.46
N GLU A 111 -7.43 12.73 11.72
CA GLU A 111 -7.84 12.17 13.00
C GLU A 111 -7.07 10.88 13.34
N PHE A 112 -6.93 9.98 12.38
CA PHE A 112 -6.14 8.77 12.54
C PHE A 112 -4.70 9.08 12.95
N LEU A 113 -4.03 9.98 12.21
CA LEU A 113 -2.66 10.38 12.49
C LEU A 113 -2.52 11.04 13.87
N SER A 114 -3.47 11.92 14.21
CA SER A 114 -3.50 12.59 15.51
C SER A 114 -3.64 11.59 16.67
N ARG A 115 -4.55 10.62 16.55
CA ARG A 115 -4.75 9.57 17.57
C ARG A 115 -3.55 8.64 17.71
N ARG A 116 -2.90 8.29 16.58
CA ARG A 116 -1.79 7.33 16.57
C ARG A 116 -0.45 7.95 16.99
N TYR A 117 -0.19 9.20 16.57
CA TYR A 117 1.14 9.82 16.68
C TYR A 117 1.15 11.12 17.50
N GLY A 118 0.02 11.62 17.96
CA GLY A 118 -0.07 12.80 18.80
C GLY A 118 0.62 14.03 18.18
N ALA A 119 1.57 14.62 18.91
CA ALA A 119 2.30 15.81 18.48
C ALA A 119 3.11 15.61 17.18
N TYR A 120 3.42 14.37 16.81
CA TYR A 120 4.19 14.05 15.60
C TYR A 120 3.33 13.80 14.38
N ALA A 121 2.00 13.90 14.49
CA ALA A 121 1.05 13.65 13.38
C ALA A 121 1.37 14.47 12.13
N GLY A 122 1.79 15.73 12.27
CA GLY A 122 2.14 16.59 11.14
C GLY A 122 3.34 16.07 10.33
N ARG A 123 4.35 15.53 11.01
CA ARG A 123 5.51 14.90 10.34
C ARG A 123 5.13 13.59 9.66
N LEU A 124 4.31 12.78 10.34
CA LEU A 124 3.88 11.49 9.81
C LEU A 124 2.90 11.63 8.63
N ARG A 125 2.20 12.77 8.52
CA ARG A 125 1.35 13.05 7.34
C ARG A 125 2.16 12.91 6.04
N SER A 126 3.34 13.52 5.96
CA SER A 126 4.18 13.45 4.76
C SER A 126 4.66 12.03 4.46
N VAL A 127 4.93 11.22 5.49
CA VAL A 127 5.28 9.80 5.32
C VAL A 127 4.13 9.05 4.66
N TYR A 128 2.90 9.22 5.16
CA TYR A 128 1.72 8.58 4.60
C TYR A 128 1.38 9.09 3.19
N ASP A 129 1.57 10.37 2.91
CA ASP A 129 1.38 10.95 1.58
C ASP A 129 2.38 10.37 0.57
N GLN A 130 3.66 10.25 0.94
CA GLN A 130 4.69 9.64 0.10
C GLN A 130 4.41 8.17 -0.19
N ILE A 131 3.95 7.40 0.79
CA ILE A 131 3.57 5.99 0.59
C ILE A 131 2.35 5.86 -0.31
N ASP A 132 1.34 6.73 -0.14
CA ASP A 132 0.17 6.74 -1.02
C ASP A 132 0.55 7.08 -2.47
N MET A 133 1.43 8.07 -2.67
CA MET A 133 1.98 8.40 -3.99
C MET A 133 2.82 7.26 -4.57
N ALA A 134 3.62 6.59 -3.74
CA ALA A 134 4.37 5.41 -4.16
C ALA A 134 3.44 4.28 -4.61
N SER A 135 2.34 4.07 -3.88
CA SER A 135 1.34 3.04 -4.20
C SER A 135 0.62 3.29 -5.53
N GLN A 136 0.55 4.55 -5.99
CA GLN A 136 -0.03 4.91 -7.30
C GLN A 136 0.81 4.38 -8.48
N GLN A 137 2.06 4.01 -8.26
CA GLN A 137 2.89 3.37 -9.30
C GLN A 137 2.51 1.88 -9.49
N ILE A 138 1.71 1.29 -8.59
CA ILE A 138 1.28 -0.09 -8.69
C ILE A 138 -0.03 -0.17 -9.46
N THR A 139 0.07 -0.18 -10.77
CA THR A 139 -1.07 -0.37 -11.67
C THR A 139 -1.58 -1.80 -11.62
N SER A 140 -0.67 -2.78 -11.66
CA SER A 140 -0.98 -4.19 -11.52
C SER A 140 0.11 -4.89 -10.71
N TRP A 141 -0.25 -5.43 -9.55
CA TRP A 141 0.70 -6.22 -8.75
C TRP A 141 1.22 -7.44 -9.49
N ARG A 142 0.37 -8.03 -10.34
CA ARG A 142 0.78 -9.14 -11.18
C ARG A 142 1.88 -8.74 -12.16
N ALA A 143 1.75 -7.59 -12.83
CA ALA A 143 2.77 -7.08 -13.73
C ALA A 143 4.12 -6.86 -13.00
N TRP A 144 4.09 -6.31 -11.80
CA TRP A 144 5.28 -6.15 -10.97
C TRP A 144 5.94 -7.49 -10.63
N LYS A 145 5.17 -8.48 -10.22
CA LYS A 145 5.66 -9.82 -9.90
C LYS A 145 6.20 -10.55 -11.12
N ASP A 146 5.49 -10.49 -12.23
CA ASP A 146 5.90 -11.15 -13.47
C ASP A 146 7.15 -10.50 -14.06
N ARG A 147 7.25 -9.18 -14.03
CA ARG A 147 8.40 -8.43 -14.53
C ARG A 147 9.67 -8.67 -13.70
N SER A 148 9.55 -8.68 -12.40
CA SER A 148 10.64 -8.96 -11.47
C SER A 148 10.96 -10.45 -11.32
N LEU A 149 10.13 -11.34 -11.89
CA LEU A 149 10.20 -12.79 -11.72
C LEU A 149 10.17 -13.27 -10.26
N LEU A 150 9.73 -12.40 -9.32
CA LEU A 150 9.70 -12.72 -7.89
C LEU A 150 8.83 -13.95 -7.61
N SER A 151 7.67 -14.08 -8.29
CA SER A 151 6.80 -15.25 -8.16
C SER A 151 7.46 -16.55 -8.60
N ARG A 152 8.39 -16.49 -9.54
CA ARG A 152 9.14 -17.66 -10.03
C ARG A 152 10.28 -18.04 -9.10
N LEU A 153 10.91 -17.08 -8.44
CA LEU A 153 11.92 -17.38 -7.42
C LEU A 153 11.31 -18.12 -6.23
N GLN A 154 10.09 -17.75 -5.83
CA GLN A 154 9.37 -18.42 -4.73
C GLN A 154 8.98 -19.87 -5.08
N SER A 155 8.80 -20.18 -6.36
CA SER A 155 8.46 -21.52 -6.87
C SER A 155 9.60 -22.20 -7.64
N TRP A 156 10.85 -21.83 -7.39
CA TRP A 156 12.01 -22.29 -8.13
C TRP A 156 12.24 -23.81 -8.02
N ASN A 157 12.08 -24.48 -9.14
CA ASN A 157 12.41 -25.91 -9.30
C ASN A 157 13.74 -26.14 -10.04
N GLY A 158 14.68 -25.18 -9.99
CA GLY A 158 16.00 -25.30 -10.59
C GLY A 158 16.09 -25.07 -12.10
N GLY A 159 15.02 -24.65 -12.75
CA GLY A 159 15.01 -24.29 -14.18
C GLY A 159 15.43 -22.84 -14.44
N ARG A 160 15.91 -22.54 -15.65
CA ARG A 160 16.07 -21.14 -16.09
C ARG A 160 14.72 -20.45 -16.08
N PRO A 161 14.61 -19.20 -15.58
CA PRO A 161 13.38 -18.45 -15.75
C PRO A 161 13.10 -18.30 -17.24
N GLU A 162 11.89 -18.65 -17.66
CA GLU A 162 11.45 -18.35 -19.02
C GLU A 162 11.48 -16.85 -19.25
N ARG A 163 11.61 -16.44 -20.52
CA ARG A 163 11.57 -15.02 -20.92
C ARG A 163 10.44 -14.30 -20.20
N PRO A 164 10.66 -13.07 -19.66
CA PRO A 164 9.61 -12.31 -19.02
C PRO A 164 8.40 -12.25 -19.93
N LEU A 165 7.24 -12.61 -19.39
CA LEU A 165 6.00 -12.59 -20.15
C LEU A 165 5.78 -11.22 -20.78
N GLN A 166 5.13 -11.28 -21.93
CA GLN A 166 4.74 -10.10 -22.70
C GLN A 166 4.14 -9.03 -21.77
N VAL A 167 4.53 -7.84 -22.05
CA VAL A 167 4.11 -6.57 -21.53
C VAL A 167 2.62 -6.58 -21.20
N ASP A 168 2.31 -6.30 -19.96
CA ASP A 168 0.95 -6.00 -19.59
C ASP A 168 0.62 -4.57 -20.07
N ASP A 169 -0.66 -4.25 -20.21
CA ASP A 169 -1.16 -2.94 -20.70
C ASP A 169 -0.61 -1.72 -19.93
N HIS A 170 -0.02 -1.93 -18.77
CA HIS A 170 0.48 -0.87 -17.89
C HIS A 170 1.99 -0.62 -18.03
N PHE A 171 2.77 -1.66 -18.34
CA PHE A 171 4.21 -1.52 -18.59
C PHE A 171 4.49 -1.92 -20.04
N GLN A 172 4.17 -1.04 -20.98
CA GLN A 172 4.35 -1.29 -22.40
C GLN A 172 5.82 -1.45 -22.80
N THR A 173 6.74 -0.92 -22.00
CA THR A 173 8.18 -1.04 -22.21
C THR A 173 8.93 -1.31 -20.92
N PRO A 174 10.17 -1.87 -20.99
CA PRO A 174 11.04 -2.00 -19.83
C PRO A 174 11.29 -0.66 -19.13
N GLU A 175 11.42 0.41 -19.90
CA GLU A 175 11.69 1.75 -19.39
C GLU A 175 10.51 2.29 -18.58
N ALA A 176 9.27 1.95 -18.94
CA ALA A 176 8.10 2.32 -18.15
C ALA A 176 8.10 1.64 -16.77
N PHE A 177 8.51 0.36 -16.70
CA PHE A 177 8.68 -0.36 -15.44
C PHE A 177 9.80 0.27 -14.60
N ASP A 178 10.95 0.57 -15.20
CA ASP A 178 12.09 1.15 -14.50
C ASP A 178 11.73 2.53 -13.95
N THR A 179 11.10 3.38 -14.75
CA THR A 179 10.65 4.71 -14.33
C THR A 179 9.68 4.64 -13.15
N ALA A 180 8.66 3.79 -13.22
CA ALA A 180 7.70 3.59 -12.13
C ALA A 180 8.38 3.04 -10.87
N GLY A 181 9.31 2.10 -11.02
CA GLY A 181 10.07 1.52 -9.92
C GLY A 181 10.99 2.50 -9.23
N GLU A 182 11.70 3.32 -9.98
CA GLU A 182 12.59 4.35 -9.44
C GLU A 182 11.81 5.46 -8.72
N GLN A 183 10.69 5.90 -9.28
CA GLN A 183 9.80 6.87 -8.63
C GLN A 183 9.24 6.31 -7.32
N MET A 184 8.73 5.09 -7.33
CA MET A 184 8.23 4.43 -6.13
C MET A 184 9.31 4.29 -5.07
N LEU A 185 10.50 3.82 -5.44
CA LEU A 185 11.62 3.64 -4.52
C LEU A 185 12.07 4.97 -3.92
N SER A 186 12.16 6.03 -4.71
CA SER A 186 12.51 7.37 -4.23
C SER A 186 11.53 7.87 -3.16
N LEU A 187 10.22 7.69 -3.39
CA LEU A 187 9.18 8.08 -2.43
C LEU A 187 9.25 7.26 -1.13
N LEU A 188 9.44 5.94 -1.23
CA LEU A 188 9.57 5.09 -0.06
C LEU A 188 10.83 5.40 0.75
N GLN A 189 11.96 5.71 0.09
CA GLN A 189 13.20 6.13 0.75
C GLN A 189 13.04 7.47 1.47
N ALA A 190 12.36 8.45 0.86
CA ALA A 190 12.06 9.72 1.51
C ALA A 190 11.15 9.55 2.73
N ALA A 191 10.12 8.71 2.63
CA ALA A 191 9.24 8.35 3.74
C ALA A 191 10.04 7.67 4.88
N LEU A 192 10.94 6.74 4.53
CA LEU A 192 11.79 6.03 5.47
C LEU A 192 12.74 6.96 6.23
N LEU A 193 13.33 7.95 5.54
CA LEU A 193 14.19 8.95 6.17
C LEU A 193 13.40 9.77 7.19
N THR A 194 12.26 10.33 6.81
CA THR A 194 11.40 11.12 7.69
C THR A 194 10.93 10.32 8.92
N LEU A 195 10.61 9.04 8.73
CA LEU A 195 10.19 8.16 9.83
C LEU A 195 11.34 7.88 10.81
N ARG A 196 12.57 7.64 10.31
CA ARG A 196 13.77 7.45 11.13
C ARG A 196 14.10 8.69 11.96
N GLU A 197 14.04 9.86 11.35
CA GLU A 197 14.26 11.15 12.04
C GLU A 197 13.21 11.38 13.13
N THR A 198 11.93 11.07 12.83
CA THR A 198 10.85 11.19 13.81
C THR A 198 11.05 10.23 14.98
N LEU A 199 11.39 8.97 14.72
CA LEU A 199 11.69 8.00 15.78
C LEU A 199 12.89 8.43 16.65
N SER A 200 13.94 9.00 16.02
CA SER A 200 15.10 9.54 16.75
C SER A 200 14.70 10.69 17.67
N ALA A 201 13.87 11.62 17.19
CA ALA A 201 13.34 12.71 18.02
C ALA A 201 12.52 12.19 19.22
N VAL A 202 11.62 11.22 18.99
CA VAL A 202 10.83 10.61 20.07
C VAL A 202 11.72 9.90 21.08
N LYS A 203 12.77 9.20 20.65
CA LYS A 203 13.73 8.54 21.57
C LYS A 203 14.49 9.56 22.42
N HIS A 204 14.87 10.68 21.83
CA HIS A 204 15.54 11.75 22.56
C HIS A 204 14.61 12.38 23.61
N ASP A 205 13.39 12.73 23.22
CA ASP A 205 12.40 13.35 24.13
C ASP A 205 12.02 12.40 25.27
N THR A 206 11.89 11.09 24.98
CA THR A 206 11.59 10.07 26.02
C THR A 206 12.76 9.75 26.91
N ALA A 207 14.01 9.92 26.48
CA ALA A 207 15.18 9.75 27.33
C ALA A 207 15.26 10.84 28.42
N ALA A 208 14.93 12.08 28.06
CA ALA A 208 14.81 13.19 29.02
C ALA A 208 13.74 12.91 30.10
N ILE A 209 12.57 12.38 29.68
CA ILE A 209 11.48 12.02 30.62
C ILE A 209 11.88 10.85 31.55
N ARG A 210 12.65 9.86 31.06
CA ARG A 210 13.05 8.68 31.89
C ARG A 210 13.93 9.05 33.08
N THR A 211 14.71 10.11 32.98
CA THR A 211 15.54 10.58 34.10
C THR A 211 14.65 11.07 35.26
N ASP A 212 13.46 11.60 34.94
CA ASP A 212 12.52 12.09 35.95
C ASP A 212 11.59 11.00 36.53
N ILE A 213 11.38 9.91 35.78
CA ILE A 213 10.39 8.85 36.11
C ILE A 213 10.88 7.89 37.19
N VAL A 214 12.19 7.70 37.36
CA VAL A 214 12.73 6.81 38.41
C VAL A 214 12.33 7.29 39.82
N THR A 215 11.88 8.54 39.95
CA THR A 215 11.42 9.16 41.19
C THR A 215 9.93 9.49 41.25
N ALA A 216 9.14 9.20 40.18
CA ALA A 216 7.79 9.72 40.04
C ALA A 216 6.71 8.80 40.64
N VAL A 217 5.97 9.31 41.59
CA VAL A 217 4.82 8.68 42.27
C VAL A 217 3.46 9.18 41.65
N ASN A 218 3.49 10.06 40.62
CA ASN A 218 2.31 10.76 40.15
C ASN A 218 1.63 9.99 38.97
N PRO A 219 0.31 9.70 39.04
CA PRO A 219 -0.45 9.03 37.95
C PRO A 219 -0.42 9.74 36.59
N ALA A 220 -0.25 11.07 36.56
CA ALA A 220 -0.15 11.82 35.30
C ALA A 220 1.18 11.53 34.59
N GLN A 221 2.28 11.39 35.32
CA GLN A 221 3.58 11.03 34.76
C GLN A 221 3.61 9.59 34.28
N GLN A 222 2.93 8.66 34.97
CA GLN A 222 2.77 7.28 34.49
C GLN A 222 2.02 7.21 33.18
N ARG A 223 0.93 7.98 33.01
CA ARG A 223 0.17 8.08 31.74
C ARG A 223 1.02 8.64 30.61
N SER A 224 1.80 9.69 30.87
CA SER A 224 2.71 10.28 29.86
C SER A 224 3.77 9.28 29.41
N ALA A 225 4.35 8.53 30.35
CA ALA A 225 5.33 7.49 30.04
C ALA A 225 4.73 6.34 29.20
N GLN A 226 3.52 5.93 29.53
CA GLN A 226 2.80 4.90 28.77
C GLN A 226 2.48 5.37 27.35
N GLN A 227 2.00 6.60 27.17
CA GLN A 227 1.75 7.19 25.86
C GLN A 227 3.03 7.28 25.02
N SER A 228 4.15 7.71 25.62
CA SER A 228 5.44 7.76 24.95
C SER A 228 5.95 6.39 24.53
N ALA A 229 5.75 5.36 25.36
CA ALA A 229 6.09 3.98 25.03
C ALA A 229 5.23 3.44 23.88
N GLN A 230 3.93 3.72 23.88
CA GLN A 230 3.01 3.34 22.80
C GLN A 230 3.38 4.02 21.50
N LEU A 231 3.67 5.32 21.52
CA LEU A 231 4.12 6.07 20.34
C LEU A 231 5.42 5.48 19.76
N ARG A 232 6.41 5.22 20.61
CA ARG A 232 7.67 4.62 20.15
C ARG A 232 7.42 3.24 19.54
N HIS A 233 6.61 2.41 20.17
CA HIS A 233 6.26 1.09 19.64
C HIS A 233 5.59 1.18 18.25
N ALA A 234 4.63 2.10 18.08
CA ALA A 234 3.97 2.33 16.82
C ALA A 234 4.95 2.76 15.71
N LEU A 235 5.87 3.68 16.02
CA LEU A 235 6.89 4.13 15.06
C LEU A 235 7.90 3.02 14.72
N GLU A 236 8.27 2.18 15.68
CA GLU A 236 9.17 1.04 15.45
C GLU A 236 8.50 -0.06 14.61
N GLU A 237 7.20 -0.29 14.79
CA GLU A 237 6.40 -1.18 13.93
C GLU A 237 6.34 -0.65 12.49
N ASP A 238 6.00 0.63 12.31
CA ASP A 238 5.93 1.28 11.01
C ASP A 238 7.29 1.30 10.31
N LEU A 239 8.38 1.54 11.06
CA LEU A 239 9.73 1.52 10.52
C LEU A 239 10.11 0.14 9.98
N ARG A 240 9.82 -0.94 10.72
CA ARG A 240 10.10 -2.31 10.25
C ARG A 240 9.34 -2.61 8.95
N LEU A 241 8.09 -2.22 8.91
CA LEU A 241 7.23 -2.43 7.73
C LEU A 241 7.74 -1.64 6.52
N LEU A 242 8.14 -0.37 6.73
CA LEU A 242 8.62 0.48 5.65
C LEU A 242 10.02 0.08 5.15
N VAL A 243 10.92 -0.37 6.03
CA VAL A 243 12.20 -0.98 5.63
C VAL A 243 11.97 -2.20 4.76
N TYR A 244 11.15 -3.14 5.24
CA TYR A 244 10.80 -4.34 4.47
C TYR A 244 10.22 -3.99 3.09
N GLY A 245 9.28 -3.03 3.04
CA GLY A 245 8.67 -2.61 1.79
C GLY A 245 9.67 -1.98 0.82
N THR A 246 10.53 -1.09 1.31
CA THR A 246 11.56 -0.43 0.51
C THR A 246 12.56 -1.44 -0.05
N ASP A 247 13.06 -2.36 0.78
CA ASP A 247 14.02 -3.39 0.36
C ASP A 247 13.38 -4.36 -0.66
N THR A 248 12.12 -4.76 -0.45
CA THR A 248 11.39 -5.62 -1.38
C THR A 248 11.19 -4.94 -2.73
N MET A 249 10.80 -3.67 -2.77
CA MET A 249 10.61 -2.95 -4.02
C MET A 249 11.94 -2.71 -4.74
N GLN A 250 13.01 -2.42 -4.00
CA GLN A 250 14.36 -2.34 -4.57
C GLN A 250 14.79 -3.65 -5.20
N LEU A 251 14.57 -4.78 -4.52
CA LEU A 251 14.86 -6.10 -5.06
C LEU A 251 14.09 -6.36 -6.36
N MET A 252 12.78 -6.11 -6.35
CA MET A 252 11.92 -6.32 -7.53
C MET A 252 12.38 -5.47 -8.72
N LEU A 253 12.71 -4.21 -8.49
CA LEU A 253 13.22 -3.32 -9.55
C LEU A 253 14.54 -3.85 -10.12
N ARG A 254 15.52 -4.18 -9.26
CA ARG A 254 16.83 -4.69 -9.70
C ARG A 254 16.73 -6.03 -10.43
N MET A 255 15.85 -6.90 -9.99
CA MET A 255 15.58 -8.16 -10.70
C MET A 255 14.97 -7.92 -12.08
N GLY A 256 13.97 -7.03 -12.19
CA GLY A 256 13.37 -6.67 -13.47
C GLY A 256 14.42 -6.09 -14.44
N GLN A 257 15.26 -5.19 -13.98
CA GLN A 257 16.37 -4.60 -14.75
C GLN A 257 17.38 -5.67 -15.20
N TYR A 258 17.81 -6.52 -14.28
CA TYR A 258 18.75 -7.62 -14.59
C TYR A 258 18.20 -8.55 -15.67
N TYR A 259 16.97 -9.01 -15.54
CA TYR A 259 16.39 -9.91 -16.54
C TYR A 259 16.13 -9.21 -17.87
N THR A 260 15.78 -7.94 -17.88
CA THR A 260 15.67 -7.17 -19.10
C THR A 260 17.00 -7.12 -19.85
N ALA A 261 18.11 -6.81 -19.14
CA ALA A 261 19.43 -6.78 -19.74
C ALA A 261 19.91 -8.18 -20.21
N LEU A 262 19.63 -9.22 -19.40
CA LEU A 262 19.98 -10.59 -19.76
C LEU A 262 19.32 -11.04 -21.06
N TYR A 263 18.06 -10.74 -21.25
CA TYR A 263 17.32 -11.16 -22.44
C TYR A 263 17.61 -10.29 -23.66
N ALA A 264 17.91 -9.00 -23.50
CA ALA A 264 18.38 -8.14 -24.58
C ALA A 264 19.71 -8.67 -25.17
N GLY A 265 20.66 -9.10 -24.32
CA GLY A 265 21.92 -9.70 -24.77
C GLY A 265 21.81 -11.10 -25.39
N CYS A 266 20.66 -11.77 -25.24
CA CYS A 266 20.40 -13.09 -25.86
C CYS A 266 19.84 -12.98 -27.28
N ASP A 267 19.13 -11.90 -27.58
CA ASP A 267 18.55 -11.68 -28.92
C ASP A 267 19.65 -11.39 -29.97
N ASP A 268 20.76 -10.77 -29.56
CA ASP A 268 21.94 -10.51 -30.44
C ASP A 268 22.73 -11.78 -30.78
N ARG A 269 22.49 -12.91 -30.07
CA ARG A 269 23.19 -14.20 -30.32
C ARG A 269 22.33 -15.18 -31.12
N ALA A 270 21.07 -14.87 -31.38
CA ALA A 270 20.12 -15.69 -32.11
C ALA A 270 19.89 -15.21 -33.56
N ALA A 271 20.51 -14.07 -33.97
CA ALA A 271 20.56 -13.59 -35.32
C ALA A 271 21.94 -13.91 -35.94
#